data_ef5753a5ab1f27fb45721d7db7ea22c1
#
_entry.id   ef5753a5ab1f27fb45721d7db7ea22c1
#
_cell.length_a   1.000
_cell.length_b   1.000
_cell.length_c   1.000
_cell.angle_alpha   90.00
_cell.angle_beta   90.00
_cell.angle_gamma   90.00
#
_symmetry.space_group_name_H-M   'P 1'
#
loop_
_entity.id
_entity.type
_entity.pdbx_description
1 polymer ?
#
loop_
_entity_poly.entity_id
_entity_poly.type
_entity_poly.pdbx_seq_one_letter_code
_entity_poly.pdbx_strand_id
1 'polypeptide(L)'
;MRFLAFLIALCCCAMPAMAQPDTHIRGALLSETDTIAPGGADTLALAFKPDSGWHGYWSNPGDAGFGIDLQWTSPDGVTIGAAQFPVPQTLMVAGLMNHVYEGPHALLFPVSLDRGILPGTRL
;
A
#
# COMPACT_ATOMS: atom_id res chain seq x y z
N MET A 1 24.34 -66.70 -4.26
CA MET A 1 23.30 -65.81 -4.70
C MET A 1 23.37 -64.52 -3.84
N ARG A 2 23.86 -63.41 -4.43
CA ARG A 2 24.06 -62.15 -3.73
C ARG A 2 22.88 -61.24 -4.09
N PHE A 3 21.97 -61.01 -3.15
CA PHE A 3 20.92 -60.01 -3.30
C PHE A 3 21.46 -58.62 -3.01
N LEU A 4 21.60 -57.80 -4.06
CA LEU A 4 21.98 -56.39 -3.95
C LEU A 4 20.72 -55.59 -3.70
N ALA A 5 20.51 -55.13 -2.45
CA ALA A 5 19.42 -54.27 -2.11
C ALA A 5 19.76 -52.83 -2.55
N PHE A 6 19.01 -52.32 -3.52
CA PHE A 6 19.10 -50.94 -4.00
C PHE A 6 18.29 -50.04 -3.04
N LEU A 7 18.97 -49.28 -2.21
CA LEU A 7 18.37 -48.31 -1.32
C LEU A 7 18.18 -47.00 -2.11
N ILE A 8 16.97 -46.74 -2.59
CA ILE A 8 16.63 -45.46 -3.21
C ILE A 8 16.41 -44.43 -2.09
N ALA A 9 17.39 -43.54 -1.87
CA ALA A 9 17.25 -42.41 -0.99
C ALA A 9 16.36 -41.35 -1.69
N LEU A 10 15.10 -41.27 -1.26
CA LEU A 10 14.15 -40.20 -1.66
C LEU A 10 14.56 -38.90 -0.96
N CYS A 11 15.36 -38.08 -1.65
CA CYS A 11 15.72 -36.76 -1.17
C CYS A 11 14.51 -35.83 -1.32
N CYS A 12 13.67 -35.71 -0.25
CA CYS A 12 12.66 -34.70 -0.14
C CYS A 12 13.30 -33.32 -0.04
N CYS A 13 13.42 -32.61 -1.15
CA CYS A 13 13.71 -31.18 -1.14
C CYS A 13 12.52 -30.44 -0.48
N ALA A 14 12.62 -30.23 0.83
CA ALA A 14 11.74 -29.31 1.53
C ALA A 14 12.05 -27.90 1.04
N MET A 15 11.22 -27.37 0.13
CA MET A 15 11.27 -25.95 -0.20
C MET A 15 10.88 -25.15 1.07
N PRO A 16 11.69 -24.16 1.50
CA PRO A 16 11.27 -23.30 2.58
C PRO A 16 10.00 -22.57 2.13
N ALA A 17 8.90 -22.80 2.84
CA ALA A 17 7.71 -21.98 2.70
C ALA A 17 8.11 -20.58 3.18
N MET A 18 8.26 -19.64 2.26
CA MET A 18 8.36 -18.22 2.59
C MET A 18 7.04 -17.82 3.23
N ALA A 19 7.03 -17.68 4.55
CA ALA A 19 5.91 -17.07 5.25
C ALA A 19 5.77 -15.63 4.72
N GLN A 20 4.69 -15.34 4.02
CA GLN A 20 4.34 -13.96 3.70
C GLN A 20 4.07 -13.25 5.04
N PRO A 21 4.64 -12.06 5.27
CA PRO A 21 4.31 -11.31 6.47
C PRO A 21 2.80 -11.05 6.49
N ASP A 22 2.18 -11.34 7.62
CA ASP A 22 0.76 -11.06 7.82
C ASP A 22 0.53 -9.54 7.67
N THR A 23 -0.17 -9.16 6.61
CA THR A 23 -0.48 -7.77 6.33
C THR A 23 -1.77 -7.40 7.02
N HIS A 24 -1.68 -6.69 8.15
CA HIS A 24 -2.84 -6.28 8.94
C HIS A 24 -3.51 -4.99 8.44
N ILE A 25 -2.88 -4.28 7.50
CA ILE A 25 -3.46 -3.10 6.84
C ILE A 25 -3.39 -3.34 5.34
N ARG A 26 -4.55 -3.53 4.73
CA ARG A 26 -4.66 -3.73 3.29
C ARG A 26 -4.84 -2.39 2.61
N GLY A 27 -4.06 -2.17 1.54
CA GLY A 27 -4.13 -0.98 0.70
C GLY A 27 -4.64 -1.30 -0.71
N ALA A 28 -5.38 -0.38 -1.30
CA ALA A 28 -5.79 -0.43 -2.69
C ALA A 28 -5.71 0.97 -3.31
N LEU A 29 -5.18 1.06 -4.52
CA LEU A 29 -5.16 2.30 -5.28
C LEU A 29 -6.39 2.34 -6.20
N LEU A 30 -7.15 3.41 -6.10
CA LEU A 30 -8.38 3.65 -6.86
C LEU A 30 -8.26 4.97 -7.62
N SER A 31 -8.89 5.06 -8.78
CA SER A 31 -9.04 6.28 -9.56
C SER A 31 -10.50 6.72 -9.55
N GLU A 32 -10.75 8.02 -9.57
CA GLU A 32 -12.11 8.56 -9.65
C GLU A 32 -12.73 8.24 -11.01
N THR A 33 -11.92 8.24 -12.07
CA THR A 33 -12.36 7.90 -13.43
C THR A 33 -11.50 6.76 -14.01
N ASP A 34 -12.04 6.05 -14.99
CA ASP A 34 -11.33 4.96 -15.67
C ASP A 34 -10.24 5.49 -16.62
N THR A 35 -10.38 6.72 -17.08
CA THR A 35 -9.47 7.34 -18.04
C THR A 35 -9.38 8.84 -17.84
N ILE A 36 -8.19 9.39 -18.05
CA ILE A 36 -7.93 10.83 -17.99
C ILE A 36 -7.47 11.29 -19.37
N ALA A 37 -8.09 12.34 -19.90
CA ALA A 37 -7.68 12.92 -21.19
C ALA A 37 -6.31 13.65 -21.04
N PRO A 38 -5.49 13.72 -22.10
CA PRO A 38 -4.30 14.56 -22.10
C PRO A 38 -4.60 16.01 -21.70
N GLY A 39 -3.82 16.57 -20.78
CA GLY A 39 -4.05 17.89 -20.19
C GLY A 39 -5.18 17.91 -19.14
N GLY A 40 -5.77 16.76 -18.82
CA GLY A 40 -6.79 16.61 -17.80
C GLY A 40 -6.23 16.38 -16.40
N ALA A 41 -7.15 16.29 -15.44
CA ALA A 41 -6.85 16.00 -14.05
C ALA A 41 -7.86 14.99 -13.48
N ASP A 42 -7.45 14.29 -12.43
CA ASP A 42 -8.26 13.31 -11.70
C ASP A 42 -7.82 13.26 -10.23
N THR A 43 -8.47 12.41 -9.45
CA THR A 43 -8.09 12.12 -8.07
C THR A 43 -7.81 10.64 -7.91
N LEU A 44 -6.62 10.31 -7.42
CA LEU A 44 -6.30 8.96 -6.94
C LEU A 44 -6.64 8.87 -5.46
N ALA A 45 -7.19 7.73 -5.04
CA ALA A 45 -7.42 7.41 -3.65
C ALA A 45 -6.60 6.17 -3.27
N LEU A 46 -5.70 6.32 -2.31
CA LEU A 46 -5.04 5.20 -1.67
C LEU A 46 -5.89 4.80 -0.45
N ALA A 47 -6.73 3.79 -0.65
CA ALA A 47 -7.67 3.31 0.36
C ALA A 47 -7.01 2.25 1.24
N PHE A 48 -7.18 2.38 2.56
CA PHE A 48 -6.67 1.46 3.56
C PHE A 48 -7.79 0.83 4.38
N LYS A 49 -7.61 -0.43 4.70
CA LYS A 49 -8.51 -1.17 5.58
C LYS A 49 -7.70 -1.91 6.66
N PRO A 50 -7.55 -1.32 7.86
CA PRO A 50 -6.95 -1.99 8.99
C PRO A 50 -7.81 -3.17 9.47
N ASP A 51 -7.16 -4.23 9.95
CA ASP A 51 -7.81 -5.28 10.71
C ASP A 51 -8.16 -4.78 12.13
N SER A 52 -9.10 -5.45 12.81
CA SER A 52 -9.48 -5.09 14.17
C SER A 52 -8.27 -5.05 15.12
N GLY A 53 -8.11 -3.96 15.85
CA GLY A 53 -6.98 -3.73 16.77
C GLY A 53 -5.72 -3.18 16.08
N TRP A 54 -5.75 -2.98 14.77
CA TRP A 54 -4.68 -2.33 14.02
C TRP A 54 -5.10 -0.95 13.57
N HIS A 55 -4.12 -0.06 13.37
CA HIS A 55 -4.38 1.32 12.93
C HIS A 55 -3.24 1.84 12.06
N GLY A 56 -3.59 2.69 11.12
CA GLY A 56 -2.64 3.54 10.41
C GLY A 56 -2.39 4.83 11.17
N TYR A 57 -1.32 5.54 10.85
CA TYR A 57 -0.99 6.83 11.46
C TYR A 57 -1.27 7.99 10.49
N TRP A 58 -1.68 9.11 11.05
CA TRP A 58 -1.74 10.39 10.35
C TRP A 58 -0.32 10.89 10.00
N SER A 59 -0.24 11.90 9.12
CA SER A 59 1.04 12.54 8.74
C SER A 59 1.85 13.05 9.94
N ASN A 60 1.15 13.53 10.98
CA ASN A 60 1.73 13.78 12.30
C ASN A 60 1.23 12.69 13.26
N PRO A 61 2.01 11.66 13.55
CA PRO A 61 1.55 10.51 14.34
C PRO A 61 1.29 10.84 15.81
N GLY A 62 1.74 11.97 16.33
CA GLY A 62 1.67 12.33 17.74
C GLY A 62 2.94 11.93 18.51
N ASP A 63 2.76 11.44 19.75
CA ASP A 63 3.88 11.14 20.67
C ASP A 63 4.66 9.88 20.28
N ALA A 64 4.04 8.94 19.56
CA ALA A 64 4.67 7.69 19.15
C ALA A 64 4.18 7.26 17.77
N GLY A 65 4.90 6.30 17.15
CA GLY A 65 4.60 5.79 15.81
C GLY A 65 5.28 6.58 14.69
N PHE A 66 4.97 6.17 13.48
CA PHE A 66 5.52 6.78 12.26
C PHE A 66 4.39 7.04 11.28
N GLY A 67 4.34 8.26 10.72
CA GLY A 67 3.47 8.57 9.60
C GLY A 67 3.85 7.75 8.37
N ILE A 68 2.88 7.59 7.47
CA ILE A 68 3.12 6.89 6.21
C ILE A 68 4.12 7.68 5.35
N ASP A 69 5.13 7.00 4.82
CA ASP A 69 6.03 7.50 3.79
C ASP A 69 5.65 6.88 2.45
N LEU A 70 5.36 7.72 1.45
CA LEU A 70 4.90 7.32 0.14
C LEU A 70 5.81 7.89 -0.94
N GLN A 71 6.34 7.01 -1.76
CA GLN A 71 7.14 7.37 -2.92
C GLN A 71 6.41 6.92 -4.19
N TRP A 72 6.21 7.87 -5.11
CA TRP A 72 5.57 7.60 -6.39
C TRP A 72 6.62 7.45 -7.49
N THR A 73 6.41 6.46 -8.32
CA THR A 73 7.07 6.37 -9.63
C THR A 73 5.98 6.54 -10.67
N SER A 74 6.00 7.67 -11.37
CA SER A 74 5.00 8.00 -12.40
C SER A 74 5.66 8.07 -13.78
N PRO A 75 4.91 7.76 -14.86
CA PRO A 75 5.39 8.01 -16.23
C PRO A 75 5.65 9.49 -16.49
N ASP A 76 6.45 9.78 -17.50
CA ASP A 76 6.69 11.14 -17.96
C ASP A 76 5.37 11.81 -18.37
N GLY A 77 5.18 13.07 -17.95
CA GLY A 77 3.97 13.82 -18.22
C GLY A 77 2.82 13.55 -17.23
N VAL A 78 3.05 12.75 -16.18
CA VAL A 78 2.11 12.52 -15.09
C VAL A 78 2.64 13.15 -13.80
N THR A 79 1.87 14.07 -13.23
CA THR A 79 2.20 14.71 -11.95
C THR A 79 1.21 14.26 -10.88
N ILE A 80 1.73 13.72 -9.78
CA ILE A 80 0.95 13.36 -8.59
C ILE A 80 1.22 14.40 -7.52
N GLY A 81 0.17 15.04 -7.04
CA GLY A 81 0.25 16.08 -6.01
C GLY A 81 0.37 15.52 -4.60
N ALA A 82 0.43 16.43 -3.63
CA ALA A 82 0.57 16.07 -2.22
C ALA A 82 -0.65 15.29 -1.68
N ALA A 83 -0.39 14.37 -0.76
CA ALA A 83 -1.43 13.62 -0.07
C ALA A 83 -2.37 14.54 0.73
N GLN A 84 -3.66 14.33 0.55
CA GLN A 84 -4.72 14.93 1.37
C GLN A 84 -5.20 13.87 2.36
N PHE A 85 -5.00 14.15 3.64
CA PHE A 85 -5.33 13.23 4.72
C PHE A 85 -6.72 13.54 5.28
N PRO A 86 -7.55 12.52 5.59
CA PRO A 86 -8.76 12.73 6.37
C PRO A 86 -8.42 13.14 7.81
N VAL A 87 -9.41 13.62 8.54
CA VAL A 87 -9.25 13.97 9.96
C VAL A 87 -8.95 12.70 10.77
N PRO A 88 -7.84 12.64 11.53
CA PRO A 88 -7.49 11.47 12.31
C PRO A 88 -8.31 11.38 13.61
N GLN A 89 -8.29 10.20 14.21
CA GLN A 89 -8.75 9.96 15.57
C GLN A 89 -7.57 10.14 16.54
N THR A 90 -7.89 10.45 17.80
CA THR A 90 -6.91 10.44 18.88
C THR A 90 -6.97 9.10 19.61
N LEU A 91 -5.83 8.44 19.76
CA LEU A 91 -5.69 7.17 20.46
C LEU A 91 -4.63 7.29 21.55
N MET A 92 -5.00 7.01 22.81
CA MET A 92 -4.07 6.96 23.92
C MET A 92 -3.54 5.55 24.11
N VAL A 93 -2.22 5.35 23.99
CA VAL A 93 -1.55 4.07 24.23
C VAL A 93 -0.46 4.28 25.26
N ALA A 94 -0.58 3.63 26.41
CA ALA A 94 0.40 3.72 27.51
C ALA A 94 0.75 5.16 27.93
N GLY A 95 -0.22 6.08 27.88
CA GLY A 95 -0.04 7.49 28.22
C GLY A 95 0.52 8.37 27.08
N LEU A 96 0.76 7.79 25.90
CA LEU A 96 1.18 8.50 24.71
C LEU A 96 -0.02 8.77 23.80
N MET A 97 -0.18 10.01 23.37
CA MET A 97 -1.23 10.43 22.45
C MET A 97 -0.80 10.22 21.00
N ASN A 98 -1.62 9.50 20.24
CA ASN A 98 -1.36 9.23 18.83
C ASN A 98 -2.54 9.72 17.97
N HIS A 99 -2.23 10.14 16.73
CA HIS A 99 -3.21 10.46 15.71
C HIS A 99 -3.26 9.32 14.70
N VAL A 100 -4.40 8.61 14.65
CA VAL A 100 -4.53 7.33 13.97
C VAL A 100 -5.82 7.19 13.15
N TYR A 101 -5.87 6.14 12.36
CA TYR A 101 -7.05 5.66 11.65
C TYR A 101 -7.29 4.20 12.03
N GLU A 102 -8.26 3.93 12.89
CA GLU A 102 -8.61 2.58 13.34
C GLU A 102 -9.56 1.85 12.36
N GLY A 103 -10.23 2.61 11.49
CA GLY A 103 -11.15 2.10 10.48
C GLY A 103 -10.70 2.33 9.04
N PRO A 104 -11.53 1.93 8.06
CA PRO A 104 -11.28 2.22 6.66
C PRO A 104 -11.14 3.74 6.44
N HIS A 105 -10.10 4.10 5.68
CA HIS A 105 -9.80 5.49 5.35
C HIS A 105 -9.08 5.56 4.01
N ALA A 106 -9.02 6.74 3.40
CA ALA A 106 -8.30 6.95 2.16
C ALA A 106 -7.51 8.25 2.19
N LEU A 107 -6.31 8.21 1.61
CA LEU A 107 -5.53 9.38 1.27
C LEU A 107 -5.84 9.74 -0.18
N LEU A 108 -6.11 11.02 -0.44
CA LEU A 108 -6.42 11.50 -1.79
C LEU A 108 -5.21 12.21 -2.39
N PHE A 109 -4.98 12.00 -3.67
CA PHE A 109 -3.88 12.58 -4.42
C PHE A 109 -4.43 13.21 -5.71
N PRO A 110 -4.32 14.52 -5.89
CA PRO A 110 -4.63 15.13 -7.17
C PRO A 110 -3.60 14.66 -8.20
N VAL A 111 -4.08 14.29 -9.38
CA VAL A 111 -3.25 13.87 -10.52
C VAL A 111 -3.53 14.79 -11.68
N SER A 112 -2.49 15.18 -12.39
CA SER A 112 -2.62 15.95 -13.62
C SER A 112 -1.74 15.37 -14.73
N LEU A 113 -2.22 15.44 -15.95
CA LEU A 113 -1.54 14.97 -17.15
C LEU A 113 -1.14 16.14 -18.02
N ASP A 114 0.06 16.09 -18.57
CA ASP A 114 0.52 17.00 -19.59
C ASP A 114 -0.30 16.83 -20.89
N ARG A 115 -0.46 17.90 -21.65
CA ARG A 115 -1.17 17.86 -22.93
C ARG A 115 -0.50 16.97 -23.98
N GLY A 116 0.80 16.76 -23.85
CA GLY A 116 1.62 15.97 -24.76
C GLY A 116 1.72 14.49 -24.43
N ILE A 117 1.04 14.02 -23.36
CA ILE A 117 1.09 12.61 -22.99
C ILE A 117 0.46 11.74 -24.07
N LEU A 118 1.09 10.59 -24.38
CA LEU A 118 0.58 9.69 -25.40
C LEU A 118 -0.67 8.96 -24.92
N PRO A 119 -1.72 8.85 -25.77
CA PRO A 119 -2.90 8.03 -25.44
C PRO A 119 -2.51 6.59 -25.18
N GLY A 120 -3.16 5.97 -24.20
CA GLY A 120 -2.90 4.58 -23.80
C GLY A 120 -1.76 4.40 -22.80
N THR A 121 -1.12 5.48 -22.32
CA THR A 121 -0.21 5.43 -21.17
C THR A 121 -0.98 4.92 -19.94
N ARG A 122 -0.39 3.98 -19.20
CA ARG A 122 -0.97 3.40 -17.99
C ARG A 122 -0.22 3.89 -16.76
N LEU A 123 -0.96 4.15 -15.71
CA LEU A 123 -0.45 4.43 -14.36
C LEU A 123 -0.20 3.14 -13.60
#